data_fa1beda80c4d1b5c6ed1aaecf012ebe9
#
_entry.id   fa1beda80c4d1b5c6ed1aaecf012ebe9
#
_cell.length_a   1.000
_cell.length_b   1.000
_cell.length_c   1.000
_cell.angle_alpha   90.00
_cell.angle_beta   90.00
_cell.angle_gamma   90.00
#
_symmetry.space_group_name_H-M   'P 1'
#
loop_
_entity.id
_entity.type
_entity.pdbx_description
1 polymer ?
#
loop_
_entity_poly.entity_id
_entity_poly.type
_entity_poly.pdbx_seq_one_letter_code
_entity_poly.pdbx_strand_id
1 'polypeptide(L)'
;MRTVTPSKPTNILLVEDNPGDAALISDAFDQVADDVRVHTVSDGAEAMSYLSDHRETGSFPDLLLLDLNVPRVHGLDLLESLQEESELTTLPVIVLTYSEDESDIAESYDRRANAYLTKPNDHDEYVSLARAVDEFWVRTAQLPTAA
;
A
#
# COMPACT_ATOMS: atom_id res chain seq x y z
N MET A 1 -11.84 -9.78 -30.03
CA MET A 1 -11.24 -8.64 -29.30
C MET A 1 -12.17 -8.15 -28.23
N ARG A 2 -11.65 -7.92 -27.10
CA ARG A 2 -12.44 -7.41 -26.01
C ARG A 2 -12.68 -5.91 -26.15
N THR A 3 -13.92 -5.49 -25.97
CA THR A 3 -14.21 -4.07 -25.87
C THR A 3 -13.65 -3.56 -24.58
N VAL A 4 -12.82 -2.55 -24.66
CA VAL A 4 -12.19 -2.00 -23.47
C VAL A 4 -13.01 -0.81 -22.97
N THR A 5 -13.75 -1.02 -21.91
CA THR A 5 -14.21 0.09 -21.10
C THR A 5 -13.01 0.52 -20.26
N PRO A 6 -12.63 1.80 -20.29
CA PRO A 6 -11.52 2.22 -19.45
C PRO A 6 -11.79 1.85 -17.99
N SER A 7 -11.01 0.95 -17.47
CA SER A 7 -11.11 0.56 -16.07
C SER A 7 -10.71 1.74 -15.21
N LYS A 8 -11.33 1.87 -14.06
CA LYS A 8 -10.84 2.77 -13.04
C LYS A 8 -9.39 2.46 -12.75
N PRO A 9 -8.50 3.44 -12.62
CA PRO A 9 -7.14 3.18 -12.18
C PRO A 9 -7.14 2.54 -10.79
N THR A 10 -6.17 1.69 -10.54
CA THR A 10 -5.95 1.16 -9.20
C THR A 10 -5.23 2.21 -8.39
N ASN A 11 -5.76 2.54 -7.23
CA ASN A 11 -5.18 3.54 -6.34
C ASN A 11 -4.44 2.84 -5.21
N ILE A 12 -3.16 3.16 -5.06
CA ILE A 12 -2.33 2.66 -3.97
C ILE A 12 -2.01 3.82 -3.05
N LEU A 13 -2.28 3.66 -1.76
CA LEU A 13 -1.82 4.62 -0.76
C LEU A 13 -0.52 4.10 -0.18
N LEU A 14 0.54 4.91 -0.31
CA LEU A 14 1.86 4.59 0.21
C LEU A 14 2.12 5.42 1.46
N VAL A 15 2.40 4.77 2.57
CA VAL A 15 2.76 5.43 3.82
C VAL A 15 4.26 5.31 3.99
N GLU A 16 4.98 6.39 3.72
CA GLU A 16 6.44 6.42 3.67
C GLU A 16 6.96 7.81 3.95
N ASP A 17 7.80 7.96 4.96
CA ASP A 17 8.33 9.28 5.32
C ASP A 17 9.65 9.64 4.63
N ASN A 18 10.33 8.68 4.04
CA ASN A 18 11.58 8.94 3.31
C ASN A 18 11.28 9.31 1.87
N PRO A 19 11.57 10.57 1.45
CA PRO A 19 11.25 11.00 0.08
C PRO A 19 11.95 10.18 -1.00
N GLY A 20 13.17 9.74 -0.74
CA GLY A 20 13.92 8.92 -1.69
C GLY A 20 13.27 7.57 -1.91
N ASP A 21 12.90 6.89 -0.83
CA ASP A 21 12.21 5.61 -0.92
C ASP A 21 10.85 5.76 -1.57
N ALA A 22 10.11 6.80 -1.21
CA ALA A 22 8.80 7.07 -1.81
C ALA A 22 8.91 7.27 -3.32
N ALA A 23 9.91 8.02 -3.78
CA ALA A 23 10.14 8.24 -5.21
C ALA A 23 10.51 6.94 -5.92
N LEU A 24 11.37 6.12 -5.32
CA LEU A 24 11.75 4.83 -5.91
C LEU A 24 10.55 3.91 -6.08
N ILE A 25 9.69 3.85 -5.08
CA ILE A 25 8.49 3.01 -5.13
C ILE A 25 7.52 3.53 -6.19
N SER A 26 7.24 4.84 -6.17
CA SER A 26 6.32 5.45 -7.11
C SER A 26 6.78 5.30 -8.55
N ASP A 27 8.07 5.58 -8.81
CA ASP A 27 8.65 5.44 -10.14
C ASP A 27 8.62 3.98 -10.62
N ALA A 28 8.85 3.04 -9.71
CA ALA A 28 8.81 1.63 -10.05
C ALA A 28 7.42 1.20 -10.52
N PHE A 29 6.37 1.64 -9.85
CA PHE A 29 5.00 1.34 -10.29
C PHE A 29 4.68 2.01 -11.63
N ASP A 30 5.15 3.24 -11.84
CA ASP A 30 4.95 3.93 -13.12
C ASP A 30 5.59 3.16 -14.28
N GLN A 31 6.70 2.50 -14.02
CA GLN A 31 7.38 1.71 -15.06
C GLN A 31 6.66 0.41 -15.41
N VAL A 32 5.90 -0.17 -14.48
CA VAL A 32 5.28 -1.48 -14.72
C VAL A 32 3.81 -1.40 -15.13
N ALA A 33 3.13 -0.29 -14.87
CA ALA A 33 1.70 -0.18 -15.20
C ALA A 33 1.26 1.27 -15.37
N ASP A 34 0.48 1.52 -16.42
CA ASP A 34 -0.08 2.85 -16.69
C ASP A 34 -1.32 3.15 -15.88
N ASP A 35 -1.99 2.12 -15.40
CA ASP A 35 -3.29 2.23 -14.73
C ASP A 35 -3.18 2.07 -13.20
N VAL A 36 -1.99 2.23 -12.65
CA VAL A 36 -1.77 2.23 -11.21
C VAL A 36 -1.32 3.61 -10.79
N ARG A 37 -1.98 4.17 -9.78
CA ARG A 37 -1.64 5.48 -9.22
C ARG A 37 -1.22 5.32 -7.78
N VAL A 38 -0.07 5.89 -7.44
CA VAL A 38 0.46 5.87 -6.08
C VAL A 38 0.32 7.26 -5.48
N HIS A 39 -0.39 7.33 -4.36
CA HIS A 39 -0.47 8.55 -3.56
C HIS A 39 0.34 8.33 -2.29
N THR A 40 1.25 9.23 -1.98
CA THR A 40 2.14 9.09 -0.84
C THR A 40 1.74 10.02 0.30
N VAL A 41 1.70 9.47 1.51
CA VAL A 41 1.59 10.24 2.75
C VAL A 41 2.79 9.92 3.64
N SER A 42 3.13 10.83 4.54
CA SER A 42 4.39 10.77 5.26
C SER A 42 4.32 10.07 6.61
N ASP A 43 3.12 9.86 7.15
CA ASP A 43 2.99 9.25 8.47
C ASP A 43 1.60 8.64 8.66
N GLY A 44 1.43 7.93 9.77
CA GLY A 44 0.18 7.23 10.05
C GLY A 44 -1.00 8.15 10.29
N ALA A 45 -0.77 9.33 10.87
CA ALA A 45 -1.85 10.29 11.09
C ALA A 45 -2.37 10.83 9.76
N GLU A 46 -1.46 11.15 8.84
CA GLU A 46 -1.81 11.58 7.49
C GLU A 46 -2.57 10.48 6.73
N ALA A 47 -2.14 9.23 6.92
CA ALA A 47 -2.81 8.09 6.30
C ALA A 47 -4.27 7.99 6.77
N MET A 48 -4.51 8.08 8.07
CA MET A 48 -5.87 8.01 8.60
C MET A 48 -6.74 9.17 8.11
N SER A 49 -6.17 10.37 8.05
CA SER A 49 -6.88 11.53 7.49
C SER A 49 -7.23 11.33 6.03
N TYR A 50 -6.27 10.81 5.24
CA TYR A 50 -6.51 10.54 3.83
C TYR A 50 -7.64 9.53 3.64
N LEU A 51 -7.61 8.45 4.38
CA LEU A 51 -8.64 7.42 4.30
C LEU A 51 -10.02 7.96 4.68
N SER A 52 -10.08 8.78 5.72
CA SER A 52 -11.33 9.41 6.16
C SER A 52 -11.87 10.37 5.10
N ASP A 53 -11.00 11.21 4.53
CA ASP A 53 -11.40 12.23 3.56
C ASP A 53 -11.83 11.64 2.21
N HIS A 54 -11.31 10.46 1.85
CA HIS A 54 -11.57 9.86 0.54
C HIS A 54 -12.52 8.66 0.58
N ARG A 55 -13.16 8.44 1.70
CA ARG A 55 -14.02 7.27 1.90
C ARG A 55 -15.11 7.11 0.85
N GLU A 56 -15.69 8.21 0.41
CA GLU A 56 -16.79 8.21 -0.56
C GLU A 56 -16.39 8.76 -1.93
N THR A 57 -15.10 8.92 -2.18
CA THR A 57 -14.62 9.42 -3.46
C THR A 57 -14.15 8.29 -4.36
N GLY A 58 -14.04 8.56 -5.65
CA GLY A 58 -13.50 7.59 -6.60
C GLY A 58 -12.01 7.32 -6.44
N SER A 59 -11.33 8.02 -5.53
CA SER A 59 -9.90 7.86 -5.29
C SER A 59 -9.57 7.17 -3.97
N PHE A 60 -10.55 6.53 -3.33
CA PHE A 60 -10.26 5.71 -2.15
C PHE A 60 -9.28 4.60 -2.54
N PRO A 61 -8.28 4.32 -1.70
CA PRO A 61 -7.27 3.33 -2.05
C PRO A 61 -7.83 1.92 -2.19
N ASP A 62 -7.29 1.19 -3.15
CA ASP A 62 -7.57 -0.23 -3.33
C ASP A 62 -6.57 -1.10 -2.58
N LEU A 63 -5.41 -0.53 -2.26
CA LEU A 63 -4.30 -1.22 -1.61
C LEU A 63 -3.49 -0.22 -0.82
N LEU A 64 -3.03 -0.63 0.36
CA LEU A 64 -2.15 0.17 1.21
C LEU A 64 -0.76 -0.46 1.26
N LEU A 65 0.26 0.31 0.92
CA LEU A 65 1.65 -0.06 1.16
C LEU A 65 2.14 0.71 2.37
N LEU A 66 2.63 0.02 3.36
CA LEU A 66 2.92 0.60 4.67
C LEU A 66 4.34 0.32 5.13
N ASP A 67 5.12 1.38 5.35
CA ASP A 67 6.38 1.26 6.09
C ASP A 67 6.06 1.32 7.58
N LEU A 68 6.63 0.41 8.36
CA LEU A 68 6.40 0.38 9.80
C LEU A 68 7.06 1.54 10.53
N ASN A 69 8.17 2.06 10.00
CA ASN A 69 8.99 3.06 10.68
C ASN A 69 8.63 4.49 10.24
N VAL A 70 7.37 4.84 10.34
CA VAL A 70 6.89 6.20 10.06
C VAL A 70 6.65 6.96 11.34
N PRO A 71 6.81 8.30 11.33
CA PRO A 71 6.61 9.10 12.54
C PRO A 71 5.14 9.27 12.91
N ARG A 72 4.94 9.82 14.08
CA ARG A 72 3.68 10.15 14.74
C ARG A 72 2.84 8.91 15.07
N VAL A 73 2.30 8.23 14.10
CA VAL A 73 1.62 6.94 14.33
C VAL A 73 2.45 5.86 13.68
N HIS A 74 3.08 5.02 14.48
CA HIS A 74 3.90 3.91 14.01
C HIS A 74 3.07 2.94 13.16
N GLY A 75 3.69 2.29 12.19
CA GLY A 75 2.99 1.41 11.27
C GLY A 75 2.18 0.30 11.93
N LEU A 76 2.69 -0.30 13.00
CA LEU A 76 1.94 -1.33 13.73
C LEU A 76 0.69 -0.76 14.40
N ASP A 77 0.80 0.47 14.92
CA ASP A 77 -0.35 1.14 15.53
C ASP A 77 -1.37 1.54 14.46
N LEU A 78 -0.88 1.91 13.28
CA LEU A 78 -1.78 2.19 12.16
C LEU A 78 -2.56 0.94 11.75
N LEU A 79 -1.88 -0.21 11.65
CA LEU A 79 -2.56 -1.47 11.36
C LEU A 79 -3.66 -1.77 12.36
N GLU A 80 -3.36 -1.56 13.65
CA GLU A 80 -4.35 -1.78 14.70
C GLU A 80 -5.54 -0.83 14.56
N SER A 81 -5.27 0.45 14.27
CA SER A 81 -6.33 1.44 14.05
C SER A 81 -7.21 1.09 12.87
N LEU A 82 -6.64 0.54 11.80
CA LEU A 82 -7.41 0.11 10.63
C LEU A 82 -8.39 -1.00 10.98
N GLN A 83 -8.01 -1.89 11.90
CA GLN A 83 -8.89 -2.98 12.32
C GLN A 83 -10.03 -2.51 13.24
N GLU A 84 -9.87 -1.36 13.87
CA GLU A 84 -10.92 -0.78 14.72
C GLU A 84 -12.00 -0.07 13.91
N GLU A 85 -11.71 0.29 12.66
CA GLU A 85 -12.66 0.95 11.77
C GLU A 85 -13.29 -0.09 10.86
N SER A 86 -14.55 -0.44 11.09
CA SER A 86 -15.21 -1.51 10.33
C SER A 86 -15.17 -1.29 8.81
N GLU A 87 -15.19 -0.05 8.38
CA GLU A 87 -15.16 0.29 6.95
C GLU A 87 -13.78 0.10 6.32
N LEU A 88 -12.73 0.01 7.14
CA LEU A 88 -11.36 -0.12 6.68
C LEU A 88 -10.80 -1.52 6.80
N THR A 89 -11.53 -2.43 7.44
CA THR A 89 -11.03 -3.79 7.68
C THR A 89 -10.82 -4.60 6.41
N THR A 90 -11.45 -4.21 5.31
CA THR A 90 -11.32 -4.92 4.03
C THR A 90 -10.22 -4.34 3.15
N LEU A 91 -9.61 -3.24 3.54
CA LEU A 91 -8.51 -2.66 2.77
C LEU A 91 -7.28 -3.57 2.86
N PRO A 92 -6.80 -4.13 1.73
CA PRO A 92 -5.59 -4.94 1.76
C PRO A 92 -4.37 -4.11 2.14
N VAL A 93 -3.53 -4.65 3.01
CA VAL A 93 -2.32 -3.96 3.46
C VAL A 93 -1.10 -4.83 3.21
N ILE A 94 -0.13 -4.27 2.51
CA ILE A 94 1.18 -4.89 2.33
C ILE A 94 2.18 -4.03 3.09
N VAL A 95 2.88 -4.64 4.05
CA VAL A 95 3.97 -3.98 4.76
C VAL A 95 5.20 -4.01 3.85
N LEU A 96 5.86 -2.87 3.68
CA LEU A 96 7.06 -2.74 2.88
C LEU A 96 8.07 -1.93 3.69
N THR A 97 9.05 -2.59 4.28
CA THR A 97 9.96 -1.98 5.25
C THR A 97 11.34 -2.62 5.17
N TYR A 98 12.35 -1.93 5.72
CA TYR A 98 13.69 -2.51 5.83
C TYR A 98 13.81 -3.51 6.97
N SER A 99 12.87 -3.51 7.91
CA SER A 99 12.96 -4.41 9.06
C SER A 99 12.79 -5.86 8.64
N GLU A 100 13.70 -6.72 9.14
CA GLU A 100 13.62 -8.17 8.99
C GLU A 100 13.43 -8.85 10.34
N ASP A 101 13.11 -8.07 11.38
CA ASP A 101 12.88 -8.62 12.72
C ASP A 101 11.68 -9.55 12.73
N GLU A 102 11.87 -10.73 13.29
CA GLU A 102 10.80 -11.72 13.40
C GLU A 102 9.61 -11.20 14.19
N SER A 103 9.86 -10.36 15.20
CA SER A 103 8.76 -9.76 15.98
C SER A 103 7.93 -8.79 15.14
N ASP A 104 8.56 -7.98 14.29
CA ASP A 104 7.84 -7.07 13.40
C ASP A 104 7.01 -7.83 12.40
N ILE A 105 7.55 -8.90 11.86
CA ILE A 105 6.83 -9.75 10.91
C ILE A 105 5.62 -10.38 11.60
N ALA A 106 5.84 -11.00 12.75
CA ALA A 106 4.77 -11.68 13.50
C ALA A 106 3.67 -10.70 13.92
N GLU A 107 4.06 -9.53 14.44
CA GLU A 107 3.10 -8.53 14.89
C GLU A 107 2.31 -7.92 13.73
N SER A 108 2.95 -7.80 12.55
CA SER A 108 2.25 -7.31 11.37
C SER A 108 1.15 -8.28 10.93
N TYR A 109 1.44 -9.57 10.86
CA TYR A 109 0.44 -10.56 10.50
C TYR A 109 -0.63 -10.72 11.59
N ASP A 110 -0.24 -10.58 12.86
CA ASP A 110 -1.19 -10.62 13.96
C ASP A 110 -2.20 -9.48 13.87
N ARG A 111 -1.78 -8.33 13.34
CA ARG A 111 -2.63 -7.17 13.10
C ARG A 111 -3.24 -7.18 11.69
N ARG A 112 -3.25 -8.34 11.06
CA ARG A 112 -3.93 -8.60 9.78
C ARG A 112 -3.33 -7.92 8.56
N ALA A 113 -2.01 -7.69 8.55
CA ALA A 113 -1.34 -7.38 7.31
C ALA A 113 -1.49 -8.57 6.35
N ASN A 114 -1.70 -8.28 5.09
CA ASN A 114 -1.89 -9.32 4.07
C ASN A 114 -0.57 -9.88 3.56
N ALA A 115 0.48 -9.09 3.60
CA ALA A 115 1.81 -9.52 3.22
C ALA A 115 2.86 -8.64 3.87
N TYR A 116 4.06 -9.15 4.02
CA TYR A 116 5.20 -8.44 4.58
C TYR A 116 6.38 -8.59 3.62
N LEU A 117 6.83 -7.47 3.07
CA LEU A 117 7.92 -7.45 2.12
C LEU A 117 9.06 -6.58 2.65
N THR A 118 10.29 -7.05 2.43
CA THR A 118 11.47 -6.26 2.78
C THR A 118 11.81 -5.34 1.63
N LYS A 119 12.11 -4.07 1.95
CA LYS A 119 12.51 -3.11 0.93
C LYS A 119 13.79 -3.54 0.23
N PRO A 120 13.83 -3.45 -1.12
CA PRO A 120 15.04 -3.77 -1.87
C PRO A 120 16.13 -2.73 -1.70
N ASN A 121 17.32 -3.03 -2.22
CA ASN A 121 18.50 -2.16 -2.10
C ASN A 121 18.77 -1.34 -3.36
N ASP A 122 18.19 -1.68 -4.50
CA ASP A 122 18.44 -0.95 -5.74
C ASP A 122 17.18 -0.77 -6.58
N HIS A 123 17.29 0.09 -7.59
CA HIS A 123 16.18 0.46 -8.46
C HIS A 123 15.58 -0.73 -9.21
N ASP A 124 16.42 -1.60 -9.76
CA ASP A 124 15.94 -2.75 -10.53
C ASP A 124 15.14 -3.72 -9.66
N GLU A 125 15.54 -3.90 -8.41
CA GLU A 125 14.81 -4.72 -7.47
C GLU A 125 13.48 -4.10 -7.08
N TYR A 126 13.41 -2.75 -6.99
CA TYR A 126 12.14 -2.06 -6.76
C TYR A 126 11.19 -2.27 -7.94
N VAL A 127 11.69 -2.23 -9.17
CA VAL A 127 10.87 -2.50 -10.34
C VAL A 127 10.35 -3.93 -10.32
N SER A 128 11.19 -4.89 -9.96
CA SER A 128 10.78 -6.30 -9.82
C SER A 128 9.71 -6.46 -8.75
N LEU A 129 9.86 -5.77 -7.62
CA LEU A 129 8.87 -5.81 -6.54
C LEU A 129 7.55 -5.20 -7.00
N ALA A 130 7.59 -4.04 -7.66
CA ALA A 130 6.39 -3.39 -8.17
C ALA A 130 5.69 -4.28 -9.19
N ARG A 131 6.45 -4.97 -10.04
CA ARG A 131 5.89 -5.91 -11.02
C ARG A 131 5.20 -7.07 -10.32
N ALA A 132 5.79 -7.62 -9.28
CA ALA A 132 5.18 -8.71 -8.51
C ALA A 132 3.89 -8.26 -7.82
N VAL A 133 3.88 -7.09 -7.21
CA VAL A 133 2.68 -6.53 -6.59
C VAL A 133 1.60 -6.28 -7.64
N ASP A 134 1.96 -5.71 -8.78
CA ASP A 134 1.02 -5.46 -9.85
C ASP A 134 0.43 -6.75 -10.39
N GLU A 135 1.27 -7.74 -10.70
CA GLU A 135 0.81 -9.00 -11.27
C GLU A 135 -0.10 -9.78 -10.34
N PHE A 136 0.21 -9.81 -9.05
CA PHE A 136 -0.61 -10.57 -8.10
C PHE A 136 -1.76 -9.74 -7.53
N TRP A 137 -1.45 -8.62 -6.88
CA TRP A 137 -2.45 -7.88 -6.12
C TRP A 137 -3.38 -7.04 -6.99
N VAL A 138 -2.88 -6.54 -8.12
CA VAL A 138 -3.68 -5.70 -9.01
C VAL A 138 -4.35 -6.52 -10.10
N ARG A 139 -3.62 -7.45 -10.73
CA ARG A 139 -4.10 -8.18 -11.92
C ARG A 139 -4.74 -9.52 -11.61
N THR A 140 -4.27 -10.23 -10.60
CA THR A 140 -4.71 -11.60 -10.31
C THR A 140 -5.69 -11.67 -9.16
N ALA A 141 -5.39 -10.99 -8.04
CA ALA A 141 -6.25 -11.04 -6.86
C ALA A 141 -7.56 -10.28 -7.09
N GLN A 142 -8.61 -10.74 -6.47
CA GLN A 142 -9.88 -10.01 -6.43
C GLN A 142 -9.86 -9.11 -5.21
N LEU A 143 -9.83 -7.80 -5.42
CA LEU A 143 -9.79 -6.84 -4.34
C LEU A 143 -11.21 -6.43 -3.93
N PRO A 144 -11.42 -6.12 -2.64
CA PRO A 144 -12.73 -5.64 -2.21
C PRO A 144 -13.09 -4.34 -2.92
N THR A 145 -14.38 -4.16 -3.19
CA THR A 145 -14.85 -2.90 -3.75
C THR A 145 -14.81 -1.84 -2.65
N ALA A 146 -14.19 -0.71 -2.95
CA ALA A 146 -14.19 0.42 -2.04
C ALA A 146 -15.60 0.96 -1.90
N ALA A 147 -16.06 1.08 -0.69
CA ALA A 147 -17.42 1.52 -0.40
C ALA A 147 -17.59 3.02 -0.54
#